data_bc0f123526fdc70156deef9316bcd02d
#
_entry.id   bc0f123526fdc70156deef9316bcd02d
#
_cell.length_a   1.000
_cell.length_b   1.000
_cell.length_c   1.000
_cell.angle_alpha   90.00
_cell.angle_beta   90.00
_cell.angle_gamma   90.00
#
_symmetry.space_group_name_H-M   'P 1'
#
loop_
_entity.id
_entity.type
_entity.pdbx_description
1 polymer ?
#
loop_
_entity_poly.entity_id
_entity_poly.type
_entity_poly.pdbx_seq_one_letter_code
_entity_poly.pdbx_strand_id
1 'polypeptide(L)'
;ARLSFERHATSKIREAGDLFALRTMGFRGEALASIAAVAQVELRTRQAGSELGTCVNIEGSQLVGQEPVSCAPGSNFLIRNLFFNVPARRKFLKSNQTELSNILQEFERVALVHEDIAFSLTQNGSVVLSLPKSTLRQRIINIFGKKLNEQLLAVDVETSLVRLSGFVGKPDSARKKGAHQYFFVNGRYMRHPYFHKAVMEAFEQLIPIGEQVSYFLYFEVDPANIDVNIHPTKTEIKFENELAIWQIIVAAVKESLGRFNAVPTIDFDTEGAPDIPVFGNAFSPATVEAPVLEVNPDFNPFKSGSSSGYKSQRMDWEPLYDGMGKSASSAVTNDFGGGDFSSSVPDDLTLYADTKDTFVKSTQHYQFKGKYIMTAVKSGLMIIDQHRAHIRVLYDRYRKQMEGSNGQSQGLLFPEMLQLPPSEGIVLEHLTDDLHALGFDLSVLGGGSFSINAVPSGTEGLNPVEMVRGIVHSSIEKGCNVEEDVRHYIALSLARSAAIVQ
;
A
#
# COMPACT_ATOMS: atom_id res chain seq x y z
N ALA A 1 35.10 24.98 6.95
CA ALA A 1 34.39 24.66 5.69
C ALA A 1 35.16 23.62 4.85
N ARG A 2 36.45 23.91 4.46
CA ARG A 2 37.24 23.01 3.60
C ARG A 2 37.40 21.60 4.18
N LEU A 3 37.78 21.46 5.47
CA LEU A 3 38.00 20.17 6.13
C LEU A 3 36.76 19.24 6.11
N SER A 4 35.54 19.76 5.94
CA SER A 4 34.35 18.92 5.89
C SER A 4 34.28 18.02 4.64
N PHE A 5 35.09 18.29 3.63
CA PHE A 5 35.18 17.49 2.39
C PHE A 5 36.35 16.47 2.41
N GLU A 6 37.14 16.46 3.46
CA GLU A 6 38.19 15.44 3.62
C GLU A 6 37.59 14.12 4.13
N ARG A 7 38.18 13.02 3.72
CA ARG A 7 37.74 11.70 4.18
C ARG A 7 37.98 11.57 5.68
N HIS A 8 37.04 10.95 6.36
CA HIS A 8 37.06 10.75 7.82
C HIS A 8 36.99 12.03 8.65
N ALA A 9 36.74 13.19 8.04
CA ALA A 9 36.51 14.43 8.75
C ALA A 9 35.11 14.41 9.41
N THR A 10 35.07 14.05 10.68
CA THR A 10 33.85 14.02 11.48
C THR A 10 34.04 14.71 12.83
N SER A 11 32.98 15.37 13.27
CA SER A 11 32.90 15.92 14.65
C SER A 11 32.16 15.00 15.61
N LYS A 12 31.68 13.82 15.12
CA LYS A 12 30.74 12.95 15.85
C LYS A 12 31.40 11.76 16.52
N ILE A 13 32.57 11.35 16.05
CA ILE A 13 33.35 10.24 16.59
C ILE A 13 34.76 10.74 16.90
N ARG A 14 35.22 10.51 18.08
CA ARG A 14 36.60 10.77 18.53
C ARG A 14 37.29 9.50 19.00
N GLU A 15 36.55 8.62 19.65
CA GLU A 15 37.01 7.36 20.21
C GLU A 15 36.21 6.19 19.67
N ALA A 16 36.77 4.97 19.72
CA ALA A 16 36.07 3.76 19.27
C ALA A 16 34.78 3.48 20.05
N GLY A 17 34.73 3.90 21.33
CA GLY A 17 33.54 3.79 22.18
C GLY A 17 32.33 4.60 21.68
N ASP A 18 32.57 5.72 20.99
CA ASP A 18 31.50 6.58 20.46
C ASP A 18 30.65 5.86 19.41
N LEU A 19 31.18 4.80 18.77
CA LEU A 19 30.45 3.99 17.80
C LEU A 19 29.24 3.28 18.42
N PHE A 20 29.31 2.96 19.69
CA PHE A 20 28.22 2.28 20.43
C PHE A 20 27.21 3.25 21.04
N ALA A 21 27.48 4.56 20.99
CA ALA A 21 26.62 5.62 21.54
C ALA A 21 26.05 6.57 20.46
N LEU A 22 26.02 6.12 19.21
CA LEU A 22 25.64 6.94 18.07
C LEU A 22 24.15 7.31 18.07
N ARG A 23 23.87 8.61 18.23
CA ARG A 23 22.53 9.21 18.09
C ARG A 23 22.39 10.10 16.86
N THR A 24 23.48 10.32 16.09
CA THR A 24 23.48 11.20 14.93
C THR A 24 23.31 10.41 13.63
N MET A 25 22.61 10.97 12.64
CA MET A 25 22.35 10.33 11.34
C MET A 25 23.67 10.06 10.58
N GLY A 26 24.57 11.03 10.50
CA GLY A 26 25.90 10.90 9.91
C GLY A 26 26.99 10.85 10.96
N PHE A 27 28.00 10.00 10.79
CA PHE A 27 29.10 9.86 11.74
C PHE A 27 30.48 9.60 11.11
N ARG A 28 30.57 8.99 9.93
CA ARG A 28 31.84 8.56 9.32
C ARG A 28 32.66 9.70 8.69
N GLY A 29 32.04 10.84 8.36
CA GLY A 29 32.73 11.94 7.67
C GLY A 29 33.12 11.61 6.23
N GLU A 30 32.37 10.77 5.53
CA GLU A 30 32.66 10.32 4.16
C GLU A 30 31.67 10.84 3.12
N ALA A 31 30.47 11.28 3.52
CA ALA A 31 29.38 11.63 2.59
C ALA A 31 29.76 12.82 1.69
N LEU A 32 30.23 13.92 2.26
CA LEU A 32 30.61 15.11 1.49
C LEU A 32 31.84 14.83 0.59
N ALA A 33 32.82 14.06 1.08
CA ALA A 33 33.96 13.63 0.29
C ALA A 33 33.53 12.78 -0.90
N SER A 34 32.57 11.87 -0.72
CA SER A 34 32.03 11.03 -1.81
C SER A 34 31.23 11.83 -2.82
N ILE A 35 30.45 12.81 -2.39
CA ILE A 35 29.69 13.71 -3.29
C ILE A 35 30.67 14.56 -4.10
N ALA A 36 31.67 15.17 -3.45
CA ALA A 36 32.68 16.01 -4.09
C ALA A 36 33.55 15.23 -5.09
N ALA A 37 33.68 13.91 -4.92
CA ALA A 37 34.43 13.06 -5.85
C ALA A 37 33.74 12.89 -7.21
N VAL A 38 32.40 13.01 -7.27
CA VAL A 38 31.63 12.72 -8.48
C VAL A 38 30.80 13.90 -8.99
N ALA A 39 30.88 15.04 -8.33
CA ALA A 39 30.11 16.23 -8.67
C ALA A 39 30.96 17.51 -8.57
N GLN A 40 30.43 18.60 -9.12
CA GLN A 40 30.93 19.96 -8.86
C GLN A 40 30.14 20.52 -7.67
N VAL A 41 30.84 20.84 -6.59
CA VAL A 41 30.24 21.28 -5.34
C VAL A 41 30.72 22.70 -5.00
N GLU A 42 29.75 23.58 -4.75
CA GLU A 42 29.98 24.91 -4.22
C GLU A 42 29.31 24.98 -2.83
N LEU A 43 30.09 25.26 -1.81
CA LEU A 43 29.61 25.47 -0.44
C LEU A 43 29.76 26.94 -0.05
N ARG A 44 28.67 27.61 0.26
CA ARG A 44 28.65 28.93 0.89
C ARG A 44 28.19 28.77 2.34
N THR A 45 29.02 29.15 3.28
CA THR A 45 28.70 28.98 4.72
C THR A 45 29.17 30.15 5.54
N ARG A 46 28.35 30.56 6.53
CA ARG A 46 28.63 31.63 7.46
C ARG A 46 28.14 31.28 8.88
N GLN A 47 28.95 31.54 9.88
CA GLN A 47 28.51 31.45 11.28
C GLN A 47 27.70 32.68 11.66
N ALA A 48 26.76 32.53 12.58
CA ALA A 48 25.88 33.64 13.00
C ALA A 48 26.62 34.87 13.53
N GLY A 49 27.80 34.70 14.15
CA GLY A 49 28.61 35.78 14.69
C GLY A 49 29.70 36.36 13.75
N SER A 50 29.81 35.86 12.51
CA SER A 50 30.80 36.33 11.53
C SER A 50 30.17 37.31 10.54
N GLU A 51 30.91 38.38 10.17
CA GLU A 51 30.46 39.33 9.16
C GLU A 51 30.51 38.71 7.72
N LEU A 52 31.58 37.97 7.46
CA LEU A 52 31.80 37.31 6.17
C LEU A 52 31.68 35.78 6.30
N GLY A 53 31.16 35.19 5.28
CA GLY A 53 31.15 33.73 5.08
C GLY A 53 32.32 33.28 4.21
N THR A 54 32.36 31.98 3.95
CA THR A 54 33.35 31.32 3.09
C THR A 54 32.65 30.61 1.97
N CYS A 55 33.08 30.85 0.74
CA CYS A 55 32.72 30.05 -0.44
C CYS A 55 33.86 29.06 -0.74
N VAL A 56 33.53 27.79 -0.88
CA VAL A 56 34.47 26.71 -1.20
C VAL A 56 33.97 26.00 -2.45
N ASN A 57 34.81 25.95 -3.49
CA ASN A 57 34.53 25.27 -4.75
C ASN A 57 35.40 24.03 -4.88
N ILE A 58 34.75 22.87 -5.11
CA ILE A 58 35.42 21.56 -5.22
C ILE A 58 34.88 20.85 -6.45
N GLU A 59 35.75 20.30 -7.27
CA GLU A 59 35.45 19.53 -8.48
C GLU A 59 36.22 18.22 -8.49
N GLY A 60 35.56 17.06 -8.55
CA GLY A 60 36.22 15.77 -8.60
C GLY A 60 37.25 15.54 -7.49
N SER A 61 36.93 15.94 -6.25
CA SER A 61 37.78 15.92 -5.06
C SER A 61 38.93 16.94 -5.06
N GLN A 62 39.03 17.82 -6.05
CA GLN A 62 40.07 18.85 -6.08
C GLN A 62 39.47 20.19 -5.63
N LEU A 63 40.19 20.88 -4.74
CA LEU A 63 39.86 22.25 -4.35
C LEU A 63 40.19 23.20 -5.52
N VAL A 64 39.14 23.82 -6.09
CA VAL A 64 39.29 24.80 -7.18
C VAL A 64 39.55 26.20 -6.61
N GLY A 65 38.86 26.56 -5.54
CA GLY A 65 39.00 27.87 -4.92
C GLY A 65 38.37 27.96 -3.54
N GLN A 66 38.84 28.93 -2.76
CA GLN A 66 38.23 29.32 -1.49
C GLN A 66 38.28 30.84 -1.36
N GLU A 67 37.14 31.46 -1.20
CA GLU A 67 37.00 32.92 -1.19
C GLU A 67 36.05 33.37 -0.07
N PRO A 68 36.29 34.58 0.53
CA PRO A 68 35.32 35.20 1.40
C PRO A 68 34.10 35.63 0.58
N VAL A 69 32.89 35.41 1.14
CA VAL A 69 31.61 35.76 0.46
C VAL A 69 30.62 36.33 1.46
N SER A 70 29.81 37.28 1.00
CA SER A 70 28.64 37.73 1.74
C SER A 70 27.50 36.76 1.52
N CYS A 71 27.04 36.08 2.58
CA CYS A 71 25.90 35.14 2.53
C CYS A 71 25.11 35.15 3.86
N ALA A 72 23.91 34.61 3.85
CA ALA A 72 23.13 34.44 5.07
C ALA A 72 23.80 33.48 6.06
N PRO A 73 23.55 33.61 7.37
CA PRO A 73 24.01 32.60 8.35
C PRO A 73 23.45 31.21 8.01
N GLY A 74 24.33 30.19 8.08
CA GLY A 74 23.98 28.82 7.73
C GLY A 74 24.90 28.26 6.64
N SER A 75 24.48 27.16 6.01
CA SER A 75 25.24 26.49 4.97
C SER A 75 24.36 26.25 3.74
N ASN A 76 24.85 26.65 2.56
CA ASN A 76 24.19 26.43 1.28
C ASN A 76 25.13 25.59 0.40
N PHE A 77 24.65 24.39 0.03
CA PHE A 77 25.36 23.46 -0.85
C PHE A 77 24.71 23.48 -2.23
N LEU A 78 25.51 23.74 -3.25
CA LEU A 78 25.15 23.64 -4.64
C LEU A 78 25.91 22.46 -5.25
N ILE A 79 25.19 21.42 -5.62
CA ILE A 79 25.75 20.21 -6.22
C ILE A 79 25.32 20.17 -7.66
N ARG A 80 26.27 20.25 -8.59
CA ARG A 80 26.02 20.36 -10.02
C ARG A 80 26.74 19.23 -10.76
N ASN A 81 26.23 18.91 -11.94
CA ASN A 81 26.86 17.97 -12.88
C ASN A 81 27.21 16.62 -12.25
N LEU A 82 26.25 16.04 -11.49
CA LEU A 82 26.44 14.75 -10.85
C LEU A 82 26.92 13.69 -11.86
N PHE A 83 27.99 12.97 -11.51
CA PHE A 83 28.67 11.97 -12.33
C PHE A 83 29.33 12.53 -13.62
N PHE A 84 29.74 13.82 -13.60
CA PHE A 84 30.40 14.43 -14.77
C PHE A 84 31.70 13.69 -15.18
N ASN A 85 32.43 13.17 -14.19
CA ASN A 85 33.70 12.44 -14.38
C ASN A 85 33.52 10.91 -14.37
N VAL A 86 32.31 10.39 -14.28
CA VAL A 86 31.99 8.95 -14.27
C VAL A 86 30.87 8.64 -15.27
N PRO A 87 31.14 8.69 -16.60
CA PRO A 87 30.09 8.54 -17.62
C PRO A 87 29.29 7.25 -17.52
N ALA A 88 29.94 6.15 -17.07
CA ALA A 88 29.26 4.88 -16.87
C ALA A 88 28.13 5.00 -15.85
N ARG A 89 28.38 5.63 -14.69
CA ARG A 89 27.33 5.83 -13.67
C ARG A 89 26.23 6.77 -14.15
N ARG A 90 26.56 7.80 -14.94
CA ARG A 90 25.56 8.71 -15.51
C ARG A 90 24.56 7.99 -16.41
N LYS A 91 24.97 6.94 -17.14
CA LYS A 91 24.08 6.12 -17.96
C LYS A 91 23.13 5.24 -17.16
N PHE A 92 23.41 4.98 -15.87
CA PHE A 92 22.54 4.22 -14.97
C PHE A 92 21.53 5.07 -14.21
N LEU A 93 21.57 6.40 -14.36
CA LEU A 93 20.52 7.27 -13.84
C LEU A 93 19.21 6.92 -14.54
N LYS A 94 18.17 6.79 -13.74
CA LYS A 94 16.82 6.52 -14.21
C LYS A 94 16.19 7.77 -14.84
N SER A 95 14.92 7.68 -15.22
CA SER A 95 14.18 8.87 -15.68
C SER A 95 14.13 9.94 -14.59
N ASN A 96 14.01 11.21 -14.99
CA ASN A 96 13.96 12.33 -14.03
C ASN A 96 12.84 12.16 -12.99
N GLN A 97 11.70 11.60 -13.41
CA GLN A 97 10.56 11.34 -12.51
C GLN A 97 10.89 10.24 -11.48
N THR A 98 11.53 9.16 -11.92
CA THR A 98 11.94 8.09 -11.01
C THR A 98 12.94 8.59 -9.98
N GLU A 99 13.94 9.38 -10.44
CA GLU A 99 14.92 9.97 -9.53
C GLU A 99 14.27 10.97 -8.56
N LEU A 100 13.31 11.77 -9.04
CA LEU A 100 12.56 12.68 -8.18
C LEU A 100 11.72 11.92 -7.14
N SER A 101 11.06 10.82 -7.52
CA SER A 101 10.32 9.97 -6.58
C SER A 101 11.25 9.39 -5.50
N ASN A 102 12.44 8.95 -5.88
CA ASN A 102 13.46 8.47 -4.93
C ASN A 102 13.91 9.59 -3.98
N ILE A 103 14.14 10.81 -4.51
CA ILE A 103 14.50 11.98 -3.69
C ILE A 103 13.40 12.31 -2.69
N LEU A 104 12.15 12.31 -3.15
CA LEU A 104 10.97 12.57 -2.30
C LEU A 104 10.86 11.54 -1.16
N GLN A 105 11.03 10.26 -1.45
CA GLN A 105 11.02 9.22 -0.41
C GLN A 105 12.09 9.43 0.65
N GLU A 106 13.31 9.79 0.27
CA GLU A 106 14.37 10.10 1.23
C GLU A 106 14.07 11.40 2.01
N PHE A 107 13.50 12.41 1.34
CA PHE A 107 13.06 13.64 1.98
C PHE A 107 11.95 13.39 3.00
N GLU A 108 10.94 12.59 2.66
CA GLU A 108 9.85 12.19 3.55
C GLU A 108 10.39 11.48 4.81
N ARG A 109 11.35 10.56 4.66
CA ARG A 109 12.01 9.86 5.78
C ARG A 109 12.68 10.81 6.75
N VAL A 110 13.40 11.81 6.22
CA VAL A 110 14.07 12.82 7.06
C VAL A 110 13.06 13.76 7.70
N ALA A 111 12.07 14.22 6.94
CA ALA A 111 11.06 15.14 7.42
C ALA A 111 10.15 14.55 8.51
N LEU A 112 9.90 13.23 8.48
CA LEU A 112 9.14 12.51 9.51
C LEU A 112 9.87 12.42 10.85
N VAL A 113 11.19 12.41 10.83
CA VAL A 113 12.01 12.35 12.07
C VAL A 113 12.14 13.72 12.72
N HIS A 114 12.22 14.77 11.91
CA HIS A 114 12.50 16.13 12.39
C HIS A 114 11.27 17.03 12.26
N GLU A 115 10.27 16.78 13.10
CA GLU A 115 9.03 17.56 13.15
C GLU A 115 9.23 19.00 13.61
N ASP A 116 10.30 19.24 14.40
CA ASP A 116 10.71 20.52 14.95
C ASP A 116 11.41 21.44 13.93
N ILE A 117 11.76 20.94 12.74
CA ILE A 117 12.43 21.68 11.67
C ILE A 117 11.44 21.96 10.54
N ALA A 118 11.47 23.18 10.00
CA ALA A 118 10.74 23.51 8.79
C ALA A 118 11.51 23.02 7.54
N PHE A 119 10.80 22.36 6.62
CA PHE A 119 11.35 21.87 5.37
C PHE A 119 10.59 22.45 4.18
N SER A 120 11.31 22.73 3.10
CA SER A 120 10.72 23.01 1.81
C SER A 120 11.45 22.28 0.70
N LEU A 121 10.72 21.74 -0.24
CA LEU A 121 11.25 21.10 -1.44
C LEU A 121 10.70 21.81 -2.67
N THR A 122 11.60 22.24 -3.55
CA THR A 122 11.24 22.89 -4.83
C THR A 122 11.82 22.10 -6.00
N GLN A 123 11.07 22.05 -7.09
CA GLN A 123 11.47 21.43 -8.35
C GLN A 123 11.27 22.45 -9.49
N ASN A 124 12.32 22.74 -10.23
CA ASN A 124 12.25 23.66 -11.38
C ASN A 124 11.57 25.01 -11.05
N GLY A 125 11.80 25.51 -9.83
CA GLY A 125 11.20 26.75 -9.35
C GLY A 125 9.78 26.63 -8.74
N SER A 126 9.13 25.47 -8.87
CA SER A 126 7.82 25.20 -8.25
C SER A 126 7.98 24.54 -6.90
N VAL A 127 7.18 24.93 -5.91
CA VAL A 127 7.19 24.33 -4.57
C VAL A 127 6.41 23.02 -4.62
N VAL A 128 7.09 21.90 -4.36
CA VAL A 128 6.49 20.56 -4.29
C VAL A 128 5.97 20.30 -2.88
N LEU A 129 6.78 20.62 -1.86
CA LEU A 129 6.42 20.43 -0.46
C LEU A 129 6.83 21.65 0.36
N SER A 130 5.95 22.08 1.27
CA SER A 130 6.23 23.10 2.28
C SER A 130 5.73 22.58 3.63
N LEU A 131 6.66 22.22 4.50
CA LEU A 131 6.40 21.59 5.79
C LEU A 131 6.86 22.51 6.90
N PRO A 132 5.98 23.29 7.54
CA PRO A 132 6.33 24.10 8.70
C PRO A 132 6.65 23.22 9.91
N LYS A 133 7.30 23.77 10.92
CA LYS A 133 7.44 23.14 12.23
C LYS A 133 6.03 22.77 12.75
N SER A 134 5.86 21.55 13.23
CA SER A 134 4.54 21.03 13.62
C SER A 134 4.68 19.86 14.59
N THR A 135 3.57 19.31 15.07
CA THR A 135 3.55 18.02 15.77
C THR A 135 3.74 16.87 14.79
N LEU A 136 4.17 15.70 15.27
CA LEU A 136 4.35 14.50 14.47
C LEU A 136 3.09 14.16 13.67
N ARG A 137 1.92 14.16 14.32
CA ARG A 137 0.64 13.89 13.64
C ARG A 137 0.41 14.86 12.49
N GLN A 138 0.60 16.17 12.72
CA GLN A 138 0.44 17.18 11.68
C GLN A 138 1.48 17.05 10.57
N ARG A 139 2.71 16.65 10.90
CA ARG A 139 3.77 16.36 9.94
C ARG A 139 3.37 15.22 9.00
N ILE A 140 2.87 14.13 9.54
CA ILE A 140 2.36 12.98 8.76
C ILE A 140 1.23 13.43 7.82
N ILE A 141 0.28 14.21 8.33
CA ILE A 141 -0.86 14.71 7.55
C ILE A 141 -0.39 15.65 6.42
N ASN A 142 0.58 16.52 6.69
CA ASN A 142 1.11 17.47 5.71
C ASN A 142 1.87 16.75 4.57
N ILE A 143 2.43 15.57 4.83
CA ILE A 143 3.14 14.76 3.82
C ILE A 143 2.16 13.87 3.05
N PHE A 144 1.29 13.11 3.75
CA PHE A 144 0.48 12.05 3.14
C PHE A 144 -0.99 12.40 2.92
N GLY A 145 -1.39 13.61 3.33
CA GLY A 145 -2.73 14.13 3.08
C GLY A 145 -3.69 14.05 4.27
N LYS A 146 -4.73 14.89 4.22
CA LYS A 146 -5.67 15.10 5.33
C LYS A 146 -6.51 13.88 5.69
N LYS A 147 -6.85 13.03 4.70
CA LYS A 147 -7.64 11.80 4.94
C LYS A 147 -6.99 10.86 5.95
N LEU A 148 -5.65 10.85 6.03
CA LEU A 148 -4.93 10.00 6.96
C LEU A 148 -5.17 10.39 8.43
N ASN A 149 -5.55 11.65 8.70
CA ASN A 149 -5.79 12.13 10.07
C ASN A 149 -6.85 11.32 10.84
N GLU A 150 -7.96 11.00 10.17
CA GLU A 150 -9.08 10.27 10.76
C GLU A 150 -8.80 8.77 10.89
N GLN A 151 -7.80 8.31 10.14
CA GLN A 151 -7.42 6.91 10.06
C GLN A 151 -6.31 6.50 11.02
N LEU A 152 -5.70 7.43 11.77
CA LEU A 152 -4.56 7.16 12.64
C LEU A 152 -4.97 7.02 14.10
N LEU A 153 -4.52 5.92 14.72
CA LEU A 153 -4.59 5.63 16.15
C LEU A 153 -3.21 5.86 16.77
N ALA A 154 -3.16 6.52 17.91
CA ALA A 154 -1.91 6.76 18.62
C ALA A 154 -1.43 5.48 19.33
N VAL A 155 -0.13 5.24 19.27
CA VAL A 155 0.59 4.21 20.02
C VAL A 155 1.61 4.94 20.91
N ASP A 156 1.59 4.69 22.19
CA ASP A 156 2.58 5.19 23.14
C ASP A 156 2.72 4.20 24.31
N VAL A 157 3.83 3.49 24.33
CA VAL A 157 4.13 2.46 25.32
C VAL A 157 5.59 2.61 25.74
N GLU A 158 5.82 2.70 27.04
CA GLU A 158 7.14 2.77 27.64
C GLU A 158 7.44 1.50 28.43
N THR A 159 8.57 0.87 28.10
CA THR A 159 9.07 -0.32 28.79
C THR A 159 10.53 -0.13 29.17
N SER A 160 11.08 -1.05 29.94
CA SER A 160 12.50 -1.03 30.29
C SER A 160 13.45 -1.28 29.11
N LEU A 161 12.95 -1.88 28.00
CA LEU A 161 13.75 -2.23 26.83
C LEU A 161 13.63 -1.21 25.70
N VAL A 162 12.44 -0.65 25.52
CA VAL A 162 12.12 0.25 24.39
C VAL A 162 10.96 1.17 24.78
N ARG A 163 11.04 2.42 24.36
CA ARG A 163 9.89 3.30 24.26
C ARG A 163 9.40 3.28 22.82
N LEU A 164 8.14 2.87 22.65
CA LEU A 164 7.47 2.79 21.36
C LEU A 164 6.39 3.86 21.28
N SER A 165 6.54 4.79 20.35
CA SER A 165 5.56 5.86 20.11
C SER A 165 5.20 5.97 18.64
N GLY A 166 4.13 6.68 18.31
CA GLY A 166 3.73 6.95 16.94
C GLY A 166 2.27 6.65 16.64
N PHE A 167 2.02 6.16 15.43
CA PHE A 167 0.65 5.96 14.93
C PHE A 167 0.54 4.69 14.11
N VAL A 168 -0.63 4.03 14.21
CA VAL A 168 -1.05 2.92 13.34
C VAL A 168 -2.39 3.24 12.70
N GLY A 169 -2.66 2.70 11.53
CA GLY A 169 -3.92 2.89 10.83
C GLY A 169 -5.06 2.12 11.49
N LYS A 170 -6.29 2.63 11.37
CA LYS A 170 -7.50 1.88 11.71
C LYS A 170 -7.65 0.66 10.80
N PRO A 171 -8.30 -0.43 11.25
CA PRO A 171 -8.58 -1.59 10.40
C PRO A 171 -9.32 -1.24 9.11
N ASP A 172 -10.30 -0.34 9.16
CA ASP A 172 -11.09 0.11 8.01
C ASP A 172 -10.24 0.84 6.95
N SER A 173 -9.03 1.27 7.31
CA SER A 173 -8.08 1.92 6.39
C SER A 173 -7.12 0.94 5.71
N ALA A 174 -7.28 -0.37 5.94
CA ALA A 174 -6.46 -1.41 5.32
C ALA A 174 -6.56 -1.38 3.80
N ARG A 175 -5.47 -1.70 3.11
CA ARG A 175 -5.36 -1.64 1.65
C ARG A 175 -4.54 -2.81 1.13
N LYS A 176 -4.87 -3.28 -0.06
CA LYS A 176 -4.06 -4.32 -0.74
C LYS A 176 -2.66 -3.82 -1.12
N LYS A 177 -2.52 -2.53 -1.42
CA LYS A 177 -1.26 -1.89 -1.81
C LYS A 177 -1.24 -0.42 -1.39
N GLY A 178 -0.04 0.18 -1.30
CA GLY A 178 0.12 1.60 -1.03
C GLY A 178 -0.13 1.99 0.43
N ALA A 179 0.06 1.08 1.37
CA ALA A 179 0.10 1.41 2.78
C ALA A 179 1.44 2.08 3.13
N HIS A 180 1.39 3.19 3.86
CA HIS A 180 2.58 3.93 4.28
C HIS A 180 3.18 3.27 5.52
N GLN A 181 4.36 2.67 5.40
CA GLN A 181 4.95 1.81 6.42
C GLN A 181 6.34 2.32 6.80
N TYR A 182 6.43 2.95 7.96
CA TYR A 182 7.65 3.59 8.44
C TYR A 182 8.00 3.14 9.85
N PHE A 183 9.22 2.64 10.01
CA PHE A 183 9.85 2.42 11.30
C PHE A 183 11.02 3.38 11.45
N PHE A 184 11.14 3.94 12.63
CA PHE A 184 12.28 4.79 13.00
C PHE A 184 12.87 4.31 14.33
N VAL A 185 14.18 4.22 14.42
CA VAL A 185 14.89 3.90 15.66
C VAL A 185 15.92 4.98 15.94
N ASN A 186 15.85 5.60 17.12
CA ASN A 186 16.74 6.69 17.53
C ASN A 186 16.92 7.77 16.43
N GLY A 187 15.82 8.14 15.75
CA GLY A 187 15.84 9.12 14.67
C GLY A 187 16.35 8.61 13.32
N ARG A 188 16.42 7.29 13.08
CA ARG A 188 16.82 6.69 11.80
C ARG A 188 15.71 5.86 11.21
N TYR A 189 15.45 6.01 9.93
CA TYR A 189 14.57 5.12 9.19
C TYR A 189 15.17 3.71 9.14
N MET A 190 14.36 2.70 9.40
CA MET A 190 14.73 1.30 9.24
C MET A 190 13.69 0.49 8.47
N ARG A 191 14.16 -0.58 7.84
CA ARG A 191 13.34 -1.67 7.32
C ARG A 191 13.56 -2.89 8.18
N HIS A 192 12.48 -3.40 8.77
CA HIS A 192 12.56 -4.58 9.62
C HIS A 192 11.41 -5.54 9.32
N PRO A 193 11.60 -6.53 8.43
CA PRO A 193 10.54 -7.43 8.00
C PRO A 193 9.91 -8.22 9.15
N TYR A 194 10.69 -8.52 10.19
CA TYR A 194 10.21 -9.22 11.38
C TYR A 194 9.24 -8.34 12.20
N PHE A 195 9.57 -7.07 12.43
CA PHE A 195 8.69 -6.13 13.12
C PHE A 195 7.45 -5.76 12.28
N HIS A 196 7.59 -5.74 10.96
CA HIS A 196 6.41 -5.62 10.08
C HIS A 196 5.41 -6.76 10.33
N LYS A 197 5.89 -8.00 10.45
CA LYS A 197 5.03 -9.14 10.79
C LYS A 197 4.37 -8.97 12.16
N ALA A 198 5.08 -8.41 13.16
CA ALA A 198 4.50 -8.13 14.48
C ALA A 198 3.32 -7.17 14.40
N VAL A 199 3.46 -6.08 13.64
CA VAL A 199 2.35 -5.14 13.41
C VAL A 199 1.18 -5.85 12.73
N MET A 200 1.45 -6.60 11.63
CA MET A 200 0.41 -7.29 10.87
C MET A 200 -0.30 -8.38 11.68
N GLU A 201 0.40 -9.08 12.58
CA GLU A 201 -0.20 -10.07 13.49
C GLU A 201 -1.21 -9.42 14.46
N ALA A 202 -0.93 -8.20 14.91
CA ALA A 202 -1.91 -7.49 15.74
C ALA A 202 -3.23 -7.20 15.00
N PHE A 203 -3.21 -7.17 13.67
CA PHE A 203 -4.38 -6.92 12.80
C PHE A 203 -4.97 -8.19 12.20
N GLU A 204 -4.41 -9.39 12.44
CA GLU A 204 -4.74 -10.64 11.73
C GLU A 204 -6.24 -10.95 11.67
N GLN A 205 -6.99 -10.65 12.74
CA GLN A 205 -8.44 -10.90 12.80
C GLN A 205 -9.30 -9.68 12.41
N LEU A 206 -8.68 -8.54 12.12
CA LEU A 206 -9.37 -7.27 11.92
C LEU A 206 -9.35 -6.80 10.47
N ILE A 207 -8.44 -7.35 9.64
CA ILE A 207 -8.30 -6.97 8.24
C ILE A 207 -8.36 -8.19 7.33
N PRO A 208 -8.82 -8.04 6.07
CA PRO A 208 -8.81 -9.11 5.08
C PRO A 208 -7.40 -9.63 4.79
N ILE A 209 -7.30 -10.92 4.46
CA ILE A 209 -6.02 -11.56 4.13
C ILE A 209 -5.39 -10.88 2.90
N GLY A 210 -4.12 -10.49 3.04
CA GLY A 210 -3.35 -9.83 1.98
C GLY A 210 -3.49 -8.30 1.95
N GLU A 211 -4.26 -7.71 2.85
CA GLU A 211 -4.31 -6.27 3.05
C GLU A 211 -3.29 -5.81 4.10
N GLN A 212 -2.91 -4.55 4.03
CA GLN A 212 -1.90 -3.94 4.88
C GLN A 212 -2.40 -2.61 5.44
N VAL A 213 -1.95 -2.27 6.63
CA VAL A 213 -2.25 -0.99 7.28
C VAL A 213 -1.05 -0.06 7.22
N SER A 214 -1.33 1.25 7.25
CA SER A 214 -0.28 2.26 7.38
C SER A 214 0.18 2.35 8.84
N TYR A 215 1.47 2.55 9.05
CA TYR A 215 2.01 2.79 10.38
C TYR A 215 3.25 3.68 10.33
N PHE A 216 3.44 4.46 11.41
CA PHE A 216 4.56 5.36 11.65
C PHE A 216 5.01 5.14 13.09
N LEU A 217 5.96 4.21 13.30
CA LEU A 217 6.37 3.76 14.62
C LEU A 217 7.81 4.16 14.92
N TYR A 218 8.00 4.77 16.07
CA TYR A 218 9.26 5.32 16.55
C TYR A 218 9.73 4.55 17.76
N PHE A 219 10.94 4.03 17.69
CA PHE A 219 11.60 3.27 18.74
C PHE A 219 12.72 4.11 19.34
N GLU A 220 12.65 4.33 20.64
CA GLU A 220 13.76 4.85 21.43
C GLU A 220 14.34 3.68 22.22
N VAL A 221 15.56 3.31 21.87
CA VAL A 221 16.28 2.16 22.45
C VAL A 221 17.67 2.62 22.86
N ASP A 222 18.22 2.03 23.92
CA ASP A 222 19.62 2.30 24.29
C ASP A 222 20.53 1.93 23.10
N PRO A 223 21.35 2.87 22.62
CA PRO A 223 22.29 2.60 21.52
C PRO A 223 23.18 1.37 21.74
N ALA A 224 23.48 1.00 22.99
CA ALA A 224 24.27 -0.18 23.32
C ALA A 224 23.58 -1.50 22.93
N ASN A 225 22.23 -1.52 22.86
CA ASN A 225 21.42 -2.72 22.57
C ASN A 225 21.08 -2.86 21.08
N ILE A 226 21.65 -2.02 20.21
CA ILE A 226 21.40 -2.03 18.77
C ILE A 226 22.69 -1.96 17.97
N ASP A 227 22.77 -2.72 16.88
CA ASP A 227 23.83 -2.57 15.89
C ASP A 227 23.25 -1.95 14.59
N VAL A 228 23.70 -0.73 14.30
CA VAL A 228 23.30 0.07 13.13
C VAL A 228 24.25 -0.14 11.94
N ASN A 229 25.43 -0.73 12.17
CA ASN A 229 26.50 -0.79 11.18
C ASN A 229 26.51 -2.09 10.36
N ILE A 230 25.37 -2.70 10.13
CA ILE A 230 25.26 -3.98 9.43
C ILE A 230 25.32 -3.81 7.90
N HIS A 231 24.64 -2.78 7.35
CA HIS A 231 24.55 -2.54 5.93
C HIS A 231 25.05 -1.13 5.55
N PRO A 232 25.68 -0.92 4.38
CA PRO A 232 26.13 0.40 3.93
C PRO A 232 25.05 1.48 3.94
N THR A 233 23.79 1.13 3.62
CA THR A 233 22.64 2.05 3.63
C THR A 233 22.12 2.33 5.03
N LYS A 234 22.55 1.57 6.05
CA LYS A 234 22.13 1.71 7.46
C LYS A 234 20.61 1.64 7.67
N THR A 235 19.91 0.97 6.75
CA THR A 235 18.45 0.75 6.84
C THR A 235 18.08 -0.54 7.55
N GLU A 236 19.04 -1.44 7.72
CA GLU A 236 18.90 -2.67 8.48
C GLU A 236 19.59 -2.51 9.82
N ILE A 237 18.86 -2.75 10.90
CA ILE A 237 19.33 -2.58 12.28
C ILE A 237 19.05 -3.89 12.99
N LYS A 238 20.04 -4.37 13.74
CA LYS A 238 19.91 -5.56 14.57
C LYS A 238 19.72 -5.13 16.03
N PHE A 239 18.75 -5.75 16.67
CA PHE A 239 18.44 -5.53 18.08
C PHE A 239 18.94 -6.72 18.89
N GLU A 240 19.44 -6.50 20.09
CA GLU A 240 19.86 -7.58 20.98
C GLU A 240 18.68 -8.46 21.40
N ASN A 241 17.52 -7.83 21.67
CA ASN A 241 16.32 -8.49 22.18
C ASN A 241 15.15 -8.41 21.19
N GLU A 242 15.33 -8.84 19.92
CA GLU A 242 14.31 -8.75 18.86
C GLU A 242 12.98 -9.40 19.24
N LEU A 243 13.01 -10.56 19.91
CA LEU A 243 11.80 -11.29 20.29
C LEU A 243 10.97 -10.52 21.34
N ALA A 244 11.63 -9.92 22.34
CA ALA A 244 10.94 -9.13 23.35
C ALA A 244 10.32 -7.87 22.75
N ILE A 245 11.06 -7.16 21.88
CA ILE A 245 10.56 -5.98 21.16
C ILE A 245 9.37 -6.37 20.27
N TRP A 246 9.42 -7.50 19.59
CA TRP A 246 8.33 -8.03 18.79
C TRP A 246 7.04 -8.19 19.61
N GLN A 247 7.15 -8.81 20.80
CA GLN A 247 6.00 -8.95 21.72
C GLN A 247 5.45 -7.59 22.20
N ILE A 248 6.34 -6.63 22.47
CA ILE A 248 5.96 -5.27 22.84
C ILE A 248 5.20 -4.58 21.70
N ILE A 249 5.66 -4.72 20.45
CA ILE A 249 4.95 -4.17 19.29
C ILE A 249 3.54 -4.75 19.18
N VAL A 250 3.42 -6.09 19.23
CA VAL A 250 2.11 -6.76 19.14
C VAL A 250 1.17 -6.27 20.26
N ALA A 251 1.66 -6.20 21.49
CA ALA A 251 0.87 -5.76 22.64
C ALA A 251 0.45 -4.29 22.52
N ALA A 252 1.38 -3.40 22.17
CA ALA A 252 1.13 -1.96 22.02
C ALA A 252 0.11 -1.65 20.92
N VAL A 253 0.22 -2.33 19.76
CA VAL A 253 -0.72 -2.17 18.65
C VAL A 253 -2.09 -2.72 19.04
N LYS A 254 -2.17 -3.90 19.66
CA LYS A 254 -3.43 -4.49 20.16
C LYS A 254 -4.10 -3.58 21.21
N GLU A 255 -3.33 -2.99 22.10
CA GLU A 255 -3.86 -2.04 23.09
C GLU A 255 -4.47 -0.81 22.42
N SER A 256 -3.79 -0.22 21.44
CA SER A 256 -4.27 0.94 20.69
C SER A 256 -5.57 0.60 19.92
N LEU A 257 -5.65 -0.58 19.33
CA LEU A 257 -6.84 -1.09 18.65
C LEU A 257 -7.99 -1.37 19.65
N GLY A 258 -7.67 -1.92 20.83
CA GLY A 258 -8.66 -2.19 21.90
C GLY A 258 -9.26 -0.90 22.44
N ARG A 259 -8.47 0.14 22.65
CA ARG A 259 -8.96 1.46 23.07
C ARG A 259 -9.90 2.07 22.04
N PHE A 260 -9.61 1.91 20.76
CA PHE A 260 -10.48 2.38 19.67
C PHE A 260 -11.82 1.63 19.65
N ASN A 261 -11.80 0.31 19.75
CA ASN A 261 -13.02 -0.52 19.74
C ASN A 261 -13.84 -0.42 21.03
N ALA A 262 -13.23 -0.02 22.16
CA ALA A 262 -13.91 0.14 23.46
C ALA A 262 -14.70 1.45 23.55
N VAL A 263 -14.47 2.42 22.68
CA VAL A 263 -15.29 3.63 22.57
C VAL A 263 -16.26 3.43 21.42
N PRO A 264 -17.52 3.00 21.66
CA PRO A 264 -18.52 2.99 20.61
C PRO A 264 -18.69 4.44 20.16
N THR A 265 -18.30 4.74 18.93
CA THR A 265 -18.75 5.95 18.26
C THR A 265 -20.25 5.78 18.05
N ILE A 266 -21.03 6.33 18.96
CA ILE A 266 -22.44 6.54 18.72
C ILE A 266 -22.46 7.67 17.68
N ASP A 267 -22.58 7.25 16.44
CA ASP A 267 -22.76 8.16 15.33
C ASP A 267 -24.17 8.72 15.44
N PHE A 268 -24.27 9.95 15.92
CA PHE A 268 -25.52 10.72 15.90
C PHE A 268 -25.74 11.41 14.57
N ASP A 269 -25.20 10.87 13.49
CA ASP A 269 -25.47 11.37 12.14
C ASP A 269 -26.93 11.04 11.79
N THR A 270 -27.80 11.96 12.16
CA THR A 270 -29.22 11.94 11.81
C THR A 270 -29.50 12.51 10.42
N GLU A 271 -28.48 12.75 9.60
CA GLU A 271 -28.64 13.12 8.20
C GLU A 271 -29.13 11.92 7.38
N GLY A 272 -30.43 11.73 7.39
CA GLY A 272 -31.10 10.65 6.66
C GLY A 272 -32.07 9.81 7.48
N ALA A 273 -32.22 10.07 8.77
CA ALA A 273 -33.29 9.46 9.54
C ALA A 273 -34.65 9.98 9.03
N PRO A 274 -35.59 9.09 8.65
CA PRO A 274 -36.93 9.54 8.27
C PRO A 274 -37.54 10.31 9.44
N ASP A 275 -38.10 11.49 9.16
CA ASP A 275 -38.82 12.31 10.14
C ASP A 275 -39.84 11.41 10.88
N ILE A 276 -39.57 11.14 12.14
CA ILE A 276 -40.59 10.48 13.01
C ILE A 276 -41.70 11.51 13.20
N PRO A 277 -42.91 11.29 12.67
CA PRO A 277 -44.00 12.23 12.83
C PRO A 277 -44.25 12.38 14.33
N VAL A 278 -44.01 13.56 14.86
CA VAL A 278 -44.40 13.93 16.21
C VAL A 278 -45.92 13.97 16.21
N PHE A 279 -46.54 12.89 16.72
CA PHE A 279 -47.98 12.89 16.99
C PHE A 279 -48.25 14.01 17.99
N GLY A 280 -48.90 15.05 17.49
CA GLY A 280 -49.24 16.21 18.29
C GLY A 280 -49.96 15.81 19.60
N ASN A 281 -49.47 16.38 20.67
CA ASN A 281 -50.03 16.24 21.99
C ASN A 281 -51.52 16.61 22.04
N ALA A 282 -52.36 15.60 22.14
CA ALA A 282 -53.70 15.71 22.65
C ALA A 282 -53.93 14.61 23.69
N PHE A 283 -53.05 14.54 24.71
CA PHE A 283 -53.35 13.80 25.91
C PHE A 283 -53.03 14.66 27.13
N SER A 284 -54.10 15.04 27.84
CA SER A 284 -54.06 15.59 29.20
C SER A 284 -53.36 14.59 30.13
N PRO A 285 -52.68 15.07 31.18
CA PRO A 285 -52.02 14.17 32.12
C PRO A 285 -53.09 13.51 33.03
N ALA A 286 -53.63 12.38 32.56
CA ALA A 286 -54.31 11.47 33.45
C ALA A 286 -53.24 10.57 34.06
N THR A 287 -53.23 10.53 35.36
CA THR A 287 -52.43 9.71 36.28
C THR A 287 -52.12 8.34 35.70
N VAL A 288 -50.86 8.16 35.26
CA VAL A 288 -50.34 6.84 34.91
C VAL A 288 -49.89 6.21 36.22
N GLU A 289 -50.69 5.28 36.78
CA GLU A 289 -50.22 4.41 37.86
C GLU A 289 -49.09 3.53 37.33
N ALA A 290 -47.98 3.49 38.07
CA ALA A 290 -46.85 2.65 37.74
C ALA A 290 -47.29 1.17 37.77
N PRO A 291 -46.89 0.33 36.80
CA PRO A 291 -47.22 -1.08 36.81
C PRO A 291 -46.64 -1.75 38.05
N VAL A 292 -47.49 -2.35 38.86
CA VAL A 292 -47.11 -3.15 40.03
C VAL A 292 -46.64 -4.50 39.51
N LEU A 293 -45.40 -4.83 39.74
CA LEU A 293 -44.84 -6.16 39.47
C LEU A 293 -45.37 -7.13 40.54
N GLU A 294 -46.39 -7.93 40.22
CA GLU A 294 -46.74 -9.09 41.01
C GLU A 294 -45.69 -10.18 40.85
N VAL A 295 -44.82 -10.31 41.82
CA VAL A 295 -43.84 -11.40 41.89
C VAL A 295 -44.55 -12.62 42.46
N ASN A 296 -44.74 -13.64 41.66
CA ASN A 296 -45.23 -14.93 42.12
C ASN A 296 -44.10 -15.67 42.85
N PRO A 297 -44.17 -15.84 44.19
CA PRO A 297 -43.11 -16.45 44.99
C PRO A 297 -42.93 -17.95 44.73
N ASP A 298 -43.85 -18.61 44.01
CA ASP A 298 -43.78 -20.03 43.69
C ASP A 298 -43.28 -20.35 42.29
N PHE A 299 -42.85 -19.34 41.55
CA PHE A 299 -42.28 -19.55 40.21
C PHE A 299 -40.86 -20.12 40.28
N ASN A 300 -40.73 -21.40 39.96
CA ASN A 300 -39.46 -22.09 39.87
C ASN A 300 -39.16 -22.43 38.39
N PRO A 301 -38.24 -21.74 37.74
CA PRO A 301 -37.94 -21.95 36.33
C PRO A 301 -37.28 -23.31 36.01
N PHE A 302 -36.92 -24.08 37.06
CA PHE A 302 -36.25 -25.39 36.89
C PHE A 302 -37.17 -26.58 37.17
N LYS A 303 -38.46 -26.38 37.49
CA LYS A 303 -39.43 -27.48 37.57
C LYS A 303 -40.11 -27.64 36.22
N SER A 304 -39.65 -28.58 35.43
CA SER A 304 -40.37 -29.07 34.25
C SER A 304 -41.64 -29.83 34.71
N GLY A 305 -42.77 -29.15 34.65
CA GLY A 305 -44.08 -29.73 34.87
C GLY A 305 -44.93 -29.54 33.61
N SER A 306 -45.33 -30.66 33.06
CA SER A 306 -46.11 -30.87 31.87
C SER A 306 -47.40 -30.02 31.74
N SER A 307 -47.69 -29.70 30.47
CA SER A 307 -49.00 -29.41 29.87
C SER A 307 -49.65 -28.04 30.14
N SER A 308 -49.56 -27.21 29.11
CA SER A 308 -50.78 -26.73 28.44
C SER A 308 -50.43 -26.12 27.07
N GLY A 309 -51.19 -26.56 26.10
CA GLY A 309 -50.93 -26.45 24.67
C GLY A 309 -50.90 -25.02 24.13
N TYR A 310 -49.73 -24.67 23.67
CA TYR A 310 -49.64 -23.78 22.51
C TYR A 310 -49.46 -24.68 21.28
N LYS A 311 -50.51 -24.79 20.46
CA LYS A 311 -50.41 -25.33 19.12
C LYS A 311 -49.43 -24.44 18.34
N SER A 312 -48.17 -24.88 18.22
CA SER A 312 -47.28 -24.37 17.17
C SER A 312 -47.92 -24.75 15.83
N GLN A 313 -48.39 -23.79 15.07
CA GLN A 313 -48.64 -24.01 13.64
C GLN A 313 -47.32 -24.49 13.02
N ARG A 314 -47.22 -25.78 12.80
CA ARG A 314 -46.22 -26.34 11.92
C ARG A 314 -46.55 -25.76 10.55
N MET A 315 -45.72 -24.88 10.05
CA MET A 315 -45.70 -24.56 8.64
C MET A 315 -45.37 -25.84 7.91
N ASP A 316 -46.36 -26.34 7.17
CA ASP A 316 -46.23 -27.51 6.34
C ASP A 316 -45.42 -27.10 5.08
N TRP A 317 -44.19 -27.53 5.04
CA TRP A 317 -43.27 -27.22 3.90
C TRP A 317 -43.43 -28.19 2.74
N GLU A 318 -44.20 -29.27 2.92
CA GLU A 318 -44.46 -30.28 1.88
C GLU A 318 -45.06 -29.71 0.59
N PRO A 319 -46.01 -28.72 0.58
CA PRO A 319 -46.56 -28.19 -0.65
C PRO A 319 -45.59 -27.42 -1.50
N LEU A 320 -44.43 -27.00 -0.94
CA LEU A 320 -43.41 -26.26 -1.72
C LEU A 320 -42.57 -27.18 -2.61
N TYR A 321 -42.56 -28.49 -2.34
CA TYR A 321 -41.77 -29.48 -3.09
C TYR A 321 -42.60 -30.29 -4.11
N ASP A 322 -43.93 -30.15 -4.14
CA ASP A 322 -44.81 -30.92 -5.04
C ASP A 322 -44.75 -30.49 -6.52
N GLY A 323 -44.00 -29.43 -6.81
CA GLY A 323 -43.77 -28.95 -8.18
C GLY A 323 -42.49 -29.41 -8.83
N MET A 324 -41.55 -30.06 -8.12
CA MET A 324 -40.18 -30.33 -8.58
C MET A 324 -39.92 -31.81 -8.98
N GLY A 325 -40.93 -32.63 -8.92
CA GLY A 325 -40.81 -34.11 -9.04
C GLY A 325 -41.43 -34.76 -10.27
N LYS A 326 -41.72 -34.02 -11.35
CA LYS A 326 -42.20 -34.66 -12.60
C LYS A 326 -41.55 -34.06 -13.83
N SER A 327 -40.34 -34.48 -14.11
CA SER A 327 -39.75 -34.42 -15.45
C SER A 327 -38.96 -35.70 -15.67
N ALA A 328 -39.65 -36.59 -16.35
CA ALA A 328 -39.16 -37.64 -17.26
C ALA A 328 -37.92 -38.45 -16.83
N SER A 329 -38.18 -39.56 -16.14
CA SER A 329 -37.31 -40.71 -16.18
C SER A 329 -37.49 -41.43 -17.53
N SER A 330 -36.63 -41.14 -18.50
CA SER A 330 -36.39 -42.09 -19.59
C SER A 330 -35.18 -42.92 -19.22
N ALA A 331 -35.45 -44.14 -18.83
CA ALA A 331 -34.47 -45.18 -18.57
C ALA A 331 -33.64 -45.41 -19.83
N VAL A 332 -32.34 -45.18 -19.72
CA VAL A 332 -31.37 -45.79 -20.63
C VAL A 332 -30.59 -46.81 -19.77
N THR A 333 -30.97 -48.06 -19.98
CA THR A 333 -30.26 -49.25 -19.51
C THR A 333 -28.87 -49.26 -20.15
N ASN A 334 -27.83 -49.06 -19.34
CA ASN A 334 -26.47 -49.35 -19.74
C ASN A 334 -26.20 -50.87 -19.63
N ASP A 335 -26.21 -51.49 -20.77
CA ASP A 335 -25.67 -52.83 -20.95
C ASP A 335 -24.13 -52.74 -20.99
N PHE A 336 -23.49 -53.24 -19.94
CA PHE A 336 -22.04 -53.44 -19.89
C PHE A 336 -21.75 -54.86 -20.41
N GLY A 337 -21.69 -54.99 -21.75
CA GLY A 337 -21.14 -56.18 -22.41
C GLY A 337 -19.62 -56.09 -22.43
N GLY A 338 -18.96 -57.05 -21.77
CA GLY A 338 -17.52 -57.28 -21.85
C GLY A 338 -17.10 -57.64 -23.29
N GLY A 339 -16.04 -57.01 -23.76
CA GLY A 339 -15.42 -57.30 -25.06
C GLY A 339 -13.88 -57.34 -24.88
N ASP A 340 -13.34 -58.50 -25.17
CA ASP A 340 -11.95 -58.91 -25.18
C ASP A 340 -11.00 -57.89 -25.85
N PHE A 341 -9.88 -57.64 -25.17
CA PHE A 341 -8.69 -57.03 -25.77
C PHE A 341 -7.90 -58.11 -26.52
N SER A 342 -8.02 -58.13 -27.81
CA SER A 342 -7.10 -58.83 -28.71
C SER A 342 -6.20 -57.83 -29.40
N SER A 343 -4.93 -57.90 -29.12
CA SER A 343 -3.83 -57.20 -29.74
C SER A 343 -3.65 -57.59 -31.20
N SER A 344 -3.66 -56.57 -32.11
CA SER A 344 -3.00 -56.71 -33.40
C SER A 344 -2.40 -55.38 -33.79
N VAL A 345 -1.10 -55.32 -33.71
CA VAL A 345 -0.22 -54.31 -34.30
C VAL A 345 -0.14 -54.58 -35.79
N PRO A 346 -0.23 -53.58 -36.65
CA PRO A 346 0.58 -53.54 -37.86
C PRO A 346 1.52 -52.36 -37.84
N ASP A 347 2.81 -52.71 -37.93
CA ASP A 347 3.87 -51.85 -38.40
C ASP A 347 3.47 -51.31 -39.79
N ASP A 348 3.49 -50.00 -39.93
CA ASP A 348 3.96 -49.38 -41.16
C ASP A 348 4.45 -47.95 -40.90
N LEU A 349 5.77 -47.81 -41.04
CA LEU A 349 6.55 -46.59 -41.07
C LEU A 349 6.33 -45.91 -42.42
N THR A 350 5.70 -44.74 -42.43
CA THR A 350 5.94 -43.75 -43.51
C THR A 350 5.92 -42.33 -42.98
N LEU A 351 7.11 -41.82 -42.84
CA LEU A 351 7.70 -40.51 -43.17
C LEU A 351 6.76 -39.33 -43.44
N TYR A 352 6.95 -38.31 -42.63
CA TYR A 352 6.90 -36.85 -42.90
C TYR A 352 5.99 -36.39 -44.02
N ALA A 353 4.86 -35.81 -43.60
CA ALA A 353 4.19 -34.79 -44.38
C ALA A 353 3.71 -33.68 -43.45
N ASP A 354 4.17 -32.46 -43.73
CA ASP A 354 3.73 -31.20 -43.16
C ASP A 354 2.19 -31.13 -43.13
N THR A 355 1.63 -31.27 -41.95
CA THR A 355 0.22 -30.95 -41.73
C THR A 355 0.15 -29.80 -40.74
N LYS A 356 -0.20 -28.63 -41.26
CA LYS A 356 -0.68 -27.52 -40.46
C LYS A 356 -1.71 -28.08 -39.47
N ASP A 357 -1.39 -28.07 -38.18
CA ASP A 357 -2.28 -28.46 -37.10
C ASP A 357 -3.50 -27.57 -37.08
N THR A 358 -4.54 -27.95 -37.79
CA THR A 358 -5.90 -27.43 -37.61
C THR A 358 -6.42 -28.00 -36.32
N PHE A 359 -6.34 -27.24 -35.25
CA PHE A 359 -7.00 -27.55 -33.98
C PHE A 359 -8.47 -27.76 -34.21
N VAL A 360 -8.96 -29.01 -34.17
CA VAL A 360 -10.39 -29.29 -34.12
C VAL A 360 -10.89 -28.79 -32.78
N LYS A 361 -11.56 -27.64 -32.77
CA LYS A 361 -12.20 -27.10 -31.57
C LYS A 361 -13.24 -28.11 -31.07
N SER A 362 -12.99 -28.67 -29.87
CA SER A 362 -14.06 -29.38 -29.15
C SER A 362 -15.13 -28.38 -28.75
N THR A 363 -16.38 -28.69 -29.06
CA THR A 363 -17.55 -27.87 -28.71
C THR A 363 -18.00 -28.10 -27.25
N GLN A 364 -17.44 -29.10 -26.57
CA GLN A 364 -17.83 -29.44 -25.21
C GLN A 364 -16.82 -28.91 -24.24
N HIS A 365 -17.25 -28.01 -23.35
CA HIS A 365 -16.48 -27.45 -22.25
C HIS A 365 -17.22 -27.75 -20.95
N TYR A 366 -16.47 -28.13 -19.92
CA TYR A 366 -17.02 -28.40 -18.60
C TYR A 366 -16.32 -27.49 -17.55
N GLN A 367 -17.14 -26.77 -16.80
CA GLN A 367 -16.63 -25.96 -15.69
C GLN A 367 -16.58 -26.75 -14.39
N PHE A 368 -15.42 -26.92 -13.81
CA PHE A 368 -15.21 -27.63 -12.57
C PHE A 368 -14.99 -26.69 -11.40
N LYS A 369 -15.84 -26.81 -10.37
CA LYS A 369 -15.83 -25.99 -9.13
C LYS A 369 -15.82 -24.47 -9.39
N GLY A 370 -16.37 -23.99 -10.50
CA GLY A 370 -16.37 -22.58 -10.86
C GLY A 370 -14.97 -22.00 -11.19
N LYS A 371 -13.89 -22.77 -10.98
CA LYS A 371 -12.52 -22.31 -11.07
C LYS A 371 -11.76 -22.80 -12.30
N TYR A 372 -12.05 -24.00 -12.76
CA TYR A 372 -11.35 -24.63 -13.88
C TYR A 372 -12.28 -24.90 -15.05
N ILE A 373 -11.81 -24.64 -16.27
CA ILE A 373 -12.46 -25.05 -17.51
C ILE A 373 -11.72 -26.27 -18.04
N MET A 374 -12.46 -27.36 -18.26
CA MET A 374 -11.92 -28.60 -18.80
C MET A 374 -12.43 -28.77 -20.22
N THR A 375 -11.59 -29.12 -21.17
CA THR A 375 -11.92 -29.37 -22.55
C THR A 375 -11.09 -30.55 -23.08
N ALA A 376 -11.74 -31.39 -23.93
CA ALA A 376 -11.03 -32.45 -24.60
C ALA A 376 -10.20 -31.90 -25.76
N VAL A 377 -8.96 -32.31 -25.86
CA VAL A 377 -8.04 -32.00 -26.96
C VAL A 377 -7.53 -33.32 -27.56
N LYS A 378 -6.98 -33.29 -28.77
CA LYS A 378 -6.49 -34.52 -29.43
C LYS A 378 -5.45 -35.30 -28.58
N SER A 379 -4.68 -34.61 -27.75
CA SER A 379 -3.62 -35.21 -26.89
C SER A 379 -4.12 -35.58 -25.50
N GLY A 380 -5.40 -35.36 -25.15
CA GLY A 380 -5.94 -35.67 -23.81
C GLY A 380 -6.92 -34.61 -23.30
N LEU A 381 -6.89 -34.38 -21.98
CA LEU A 381 -7.73 -33.41 -21.28
C LEU A 381 -6.91 -32.15 -20.99
N MET A 382 -7.38 -31.01 -21.47
CA MET A 382 -6.82 -29.69 -21.12
C MET A 382 -7.61 -29.11 -19.95
N ILE A 383 -6.88 -28.68 -18.90
CA ILE A 383 -7.42 -27.99 -17.72
C ILE A 383 -6.90 -26.57 -17.73
N ILE A 384 -7.81 -25.59 -17.76
CA ILE A 384 -7.49 -24.17 -17.80
C ILE A 384 -7.97 -23.54 -16.50
N ASP A 385 -7.08 -22.84 -15.79
CA ASP A 385 -7.44 -21.98 -14.67
C ASP A 385 -8.17 -20.76 -15.21
N GLN A 386 -9.45 -20.60 -14.85
CA GLN A 386 -10.34 -19.56 -15.39
C GLN A 386 -9.85 -18.16 -15.03
N HIS A 387 -9.38 -17.94 -13.80
CA HIS A 387 -8.90 -16.64 -13.36
C HIS A 387 -7.62 -16.24 -14.12
N ARG A 388 -6.65 -17.15 -14.24
CA ARG A 388 -5.41 -16.90 -14.98
C ARG A 388 -5.64 -16.69 -16.46
N ALA A 389 -6.56 -17.45 -17.05
CA ALA A 389 -6.95 -17.28 -18.45
C ALA A 389 -7.62 -15.92 -18.67
N HIS A 390 -8.49 -15.50 -17.75
CA HIS A 390 -9.17 -14.21 -17.84
C HIS A 390 -8.16 -13.04 -17.71
N ILE A 391 -7.21 -13.12 -16.77
CA ILE A 391 -6.10 -12.14 -16.68
C ILE A 391 -5.37 -12.04 -18.01
N ARG A 392 -5.07 -13.17 -18.67
CA ARG A 392 -4.34 -13.17 -19.94
C ARG A 392 -5.15 -12.50 -21.06
N VAL A 393 -6.43 -12.82 -21.17
CA VAL A 393 -7.34 -12.22 -22.17
C VAL A 393 -7.47 -10.70 -21.96
N LEU A 394 -7.67 -10.28 -20.71
CA LEU A 394 -7.76 -8.85 -20.37
C LEU A 394 -6.45 -8.12 -20.63
N TYR A 395 -5.31 -8.73 -20.27
CA TYR A 395 -4.00 -8.17 -20.55
C TYR A 395 -3.76 -7.92 -22.04
N ASP A 396 -4.03 -8.92 -22.90
CA ASP A 396 -3.85 -8.78 -24.33
C ASP A 396 -4.83 -7.74 -24.93
N ARG A 397 -6.04 -7.61 -24.36
CA ARG A 397 -7.02 -6.57 -24.73
C ARG A 397 -6.51 -5.18 -24.38
N TYR A 398 -6.07 -4.96 -23.13
CA TYR A 398 -5.58 -3.65 -22.68
C TYR A 398 -4.29 -3.24 -23.41
N ARG A 399 -3.40 -4.17 -23.67
CA ARG A 399 -2.19 -3.90 -24.45
C ARG A 399 -2.53 -3.40 -25.86
N LYS A 400 -3.46 -4.05 -26.55
CA LYS A 400 -3.93 -3.60 -27.88
C LYS A 400 -4.61 -2.23 -27.83
N GLN A 401 -5.36 -1.93 -26.78
CA GLN A 401 -5.99 -0.62 -26.59
C GLN A 401 -4.93 0.49 -26.44
N MET A 402 -3.86 0.25 -25.69
CA MET A 402 -2.75 1.21 -25.54
C MET A 402 -2.00 1.44 -26.85
N GLU A 403 -1.79 0.42 -27.67
CA GLU A 403 -1.15 0.54 -28.97
C GLU A 403 -2.01 1.34 -29.97
N GLY A 404 -3.36 1.26 -29.84
CA GLY A 404 -4.31 1.88 -30.77
C GLY A 404 -4.84 3.26 -30.33
N SER A 405 -4.45 3.77 -29.16
CA SER A 405 -5.01 4.99 -28.53
C SER A 405 -6.54 5.06 -28.49
N ASN A 406 -7.23 3.93 -28.51
CA ASN A 406 -8.70 3.80 -28.60
C ASN A 406 -9.30 3.18 -27.33
N GLY A 407 -8.88 3.63 -26.15
CA GLY A 407 -9.49 3.19 -24.89
C GLY A 407 -10.97 3.58 -24.85
N GLN A 408 -11.88 2.60 -24.77
CA GLN A 408 -13.29 2.89 -24.50
C GLN A 408 -13.43 3.31 -23.04
N SER A 409 -13.89 4.52 -22.82
CA SER A 409 -14.05 5.15 -21.52
C SER A 409 -15.52 5.11 -21.11
N GLN A 410 -15.77 4.87 -19.82
CA GLN A 410 -17.06 4.98 -19.18
C GLN A 410 -17.01 6.10 -18.16
N GLY A 411 -17.81 7.16 -18.38
CA GLY A 411 -17.92 8.28 -17.45
C GLY A 411 -18.52 7.84 -16.10
N LEU A 412 -17.96 8.32 -15.02
CA LEU A 412 -18.51 8.15 -13.68
C LEU A 412 -19.61 9.20 -13.46
N LEU A 413 -20.72 8.78 -12.84
CA LEU A 413 -21.81 9.70 -12.50
C LEU A 413 -21.35 10.78 -11.50
N PHE A 414 -20.51 10.39 -10.56
CA PHE A 414 -19.84 11.27 -9.62
C PHE A 414 -18.33 11.07 -9.73
N PRO A 415 -17.56 12.12 -10.04
CA PRO A 415 -16.10 12.03 -10.06
C PRO A 415 -15.56 11.65 -8.69
N GLU A 416 -14.64 10.69 -8.65
CA GLU A 416 -14.00 10.25 -7.42
C GLU A 416 -12.69 11.00 -7.16
N MET A 417 -12.51 11.44 -5.91
CA MET A 417 -11.34 12.18 -5.50
C MET A 417 -10.23 11.24 -5.01
N LEU A 418 -9.10 11.29 -5.69
CA LEU A 418 -7.88 10.59 -5.32
C LEU A 418 -6.87 11.58 -4.74
N GLN A 419 -6.45 11.39 -3.51
CA GLN A 419 -5.37 12.13 -2.89
C GLN A 419 -4.16 11.21 -2.72
N LEU A 420 -3.01 11.65 -3.25
CA LEU A 420 -1.74 10.94 -3.21
C LEU A 420 -0.68 11.80 -2.54
N PRO A 421 0.32 11.17 -1.89
CA PRO A 421 1.53 11.87 -1.49
C PRO A 421 2.22 12.47 -2.72
N PRO A 422 2.99 13.56 -2.57
CA PRO A 422 3.67 14.18 -3.70
C PRO A 422 4.58 13.23 -4.49
N SER A 423 5.21 12.26 -3.81
CA SER A 423 6.03 11.22 -4.43
C SER A 423 5.24 10.32 -5.39
N GLU A 424 4.01 9.99 -5.05
CA GLU A 424 3.11 9.17 -5.86
C GLU A 424 2.38 10.03 -6.91
N GLY A 425 2.01 11.28 -6.57
CA GLY A 425 1.34 12.22 -7.45
C GLY A 425 2.13 12.53 -8.71
N ILE A 426 3.44 12.74 -8.58
CA ILE A 426 4.35 12.96 -9.72
C ILE A 426 4.39 11.75 -10.66
N VAL A 427 4.38 10.54 -10.09
CA VAL A 427 4.34 9.31 -10.90
C VAL A 427 3.00 9.23 -11.65
N LEU A 428 1.88 9.54 -11.00
CA LEU A 428 0.57 9.55 -11.65
C LEU A 428 0.47 10.58 -12.76
N GLU A 429 1.00 11.80 -12.57
CA GLU A 429 1.05 12.82 -13.62
C GLU A 429 1.79 12.32 -14.86
N HIS A 430 2.87 11.56 -14.68
CA HIS A 430 3.62 10.99 -15.80
C HIS A 430 2.85 9.86 -16.51
N LEU A 431 2.03 9.12 -15.79
CA LEU A 431 1.22 8.02 -16.34
C LEU A 431 -0.11 8.47 -16.95
N THR A 432 -0.43 9.77 -16.87
CA THR A 432 -1.74 10.32 -17.30
C THR A 432 -2.04 10.00 -18.77
N ASP A 433 -1.06 10.15 -19.67
CA ASP A 433 -1.23 9.88 -21.10
C ASP A 433 -1.49 8.39 -21.37
N ASP A 434 -0.74 7.49 -20.71
CA ASP A 434 -0.92 6.05 -20.82
C ASP A 434 -2.27 5.59 -20.21
N LEU A 435 -2.70 6.20 -19.11
CA LEU A 435 -3.99 5.94 -18.49
C LEU A 435 -5.14 6.45 -19.37
N HIS A 436 -4.98 7.61 -20.01
CA HIS A 436 -5.95 8.13 -20.97
C HIS A 436 -6.10 7.20 -22.18
N ALA A 437 -5.01 6.65 -22.71
CA ALA A 437 -5.02 5.67 -23.79
C ALA A 437 -5.77 4.37 -23.40
N LEU A 438 -5.84 4.03 -22.11
CA LEU A 438 -6.63 2.91 -21.57
C LEU A 438 -8.10 3.23 -21.35
N GLY A 439 -8.49 4.50 -21.37
CA GLY A 439 -9.85 4.96 -21.12
C GLY A 439 -10.12 5.52 -19.74
N PHE A 440 -9.07 5.80 -18.94
CA PHE A 440 -9.22 6.66 -17.76
C PHE A 440 -9.30 8.12 -18.18
N ASP A 441 -10.10 8.90 -17.49
CA ASP A 441 -10.08 10.36 -17.58
C ASP A 441 -9.77 10.93 -16.19
N LEU A 442 -8.59 11.57 -16.10
CA LEU A 442 -8.05 12.12 -14.86
C LEU A 442 -7.85 13.62 -14.99
N SER A 443 -8.32 14.38 -14.01
CA SER A 443 -8.07 15.84 -13.91
C SER A 443 -7.18 16.13 -12.71
N VAL A 444 -6.11 16.89 -12.92
CA VAL A 444 -5.19 17.34 -11.87
C VAL A 444 -5.81 18.55 -11.15
N LEU A 445 -6.02 18.45 -9.84
CA LEU A 445 -6.58 19.52 -9.01
C LEU A 445 -5.51 20.29 -8.22
N GLY A 446 -4.26 19.81 -8.26
CA GLY A 446 -3.13 20.38 -7.53
C GLY A 446 -2.97 19.82 -6.12
N GLY A 447 -1.76 20.01 -5.55
CA GLY A 447 -1.45 19.52 -4.19
C GLY A 447 -1.53 18.01 -4.00
N GLY A 448 -1.26 17.20 -5.04
CA GLY A 448 -1.38 15.75 -4.98
C GLY A 448 -2.82 15.23 -5.05
N SER A 449 -3.79 16.10 -5.38
CA SER A 449 -5.20 15.75 -5.54
C SER A 449 -5.54 15.59 -7.01
N PHE A 450 -6.26 14.51 -7.34
CA PHE A 450 -6.73 14.17 -8.69
C PHE A 450 -8.21 13.84 -8.65
N SER A 451 -8.92 14.14 -9.73
CA SER A 451 -10.30 13.72 -9.95
C SER A 451 -10.32 12.64 -11.01
N ILE A 452 -10.97 11.52 -10.74
CA ILE A 452 -11.22 10.44 -11.68
C ILE A 452 -12.61 10.66 -12.24
N ASN A 453 -12.71 11.06 -13.52
CA ASN A 453 -13.98 11.38 -14.19
C ASN A 453 -14.52 10.20 -14.98
N ALA A 454 -13.62 9.32 -15.50
CA ALA A 454 -13.99 8.13 -16.25
C ALA A 454 -13.00 6.98 -16.02
N VAL A 455 -13.49 5.76 -16.23
CA VAL A 455 -12.74 4.51 -16.12
C VAL A 455 -12.84 3.69 -17.40
N PRO A 456 -11.91 2.74 -17.66
CA PRO A 456 -12.02 1.84 -18.80
C PRO A 456 -13.31 1.02 -18.77
N SER A 457 -13.96 0.87 -19.93
CA SER A 457 -15.16 0.02 -20.04
C SER A 457 -14.86 -1.44 -19.69
N GLY A 458 -15.75 -2.07 -18.90
CA GLY A 458 -15.56 -3.43 -18.38
C GLY A 458 -14.87 -3.51 -17.04
N THR A 459 -14.67 -2.37 -16.36
CA THR A 459 -14.21 -2.30 -14.95
C THR A 459 -15.35 -1.91 -13.99
N GLU A 460 -16.58 -2.13 -14.42
CA GLU A 460 -17.80 -1.82 -13.66
C GLU A 460 -17.81 -2.55 -12.32
N GLY A 461 -18.12 -1.83 -11.26
CA GLY A 461 -18.16 -2.38 -9.90
C GLY A 461 -16.79 -2.45 -9.18
N LEU A 462 -15.70 -2.04 -9.84
CA LEU A 462 -14.40 -1.89 -9.18
C LEU A 462 -14.23 -0.46 -8.66
N ASN A 463 -13.52 -0.32 -7.55
CA ASN A 463 -13.21 0.99 -6.99
C ASN A 463 -12.15 1.72 -7.84
N PRO A 464 -12.49 2.86 -8.51
CA PRO A 464 -11.58 3.58 -9.38
C PRO A 464 -10.31 4.07 -8.67
N VAL A 465 -10.44 4.51 -7.41
CA VAL A 465 -9.33 5.01 -6.59
C VAL A 465 -8.33 3.89 -6.30
N GLU A 466 -8.81 2.69 -5.98
CA GLU A 466 -7.97 1.51 -5.73
C GLU A 466 -7.23 1.06 -6.99
N MET A 467 -7.89 1.11 -8.15
CA MET A 467 -7.27 0.75 -9.43
C MET A 467 -6.11 1.68 -9.77
N VAL A 468 -6.34 3.00 -9.75
CA VAL A 468 -5.30 3.99 -10.07
C VAL A 468 -4.15 3.91 -9.07
N ARG A 469 -4.44 3.79 -7.77
CA ARG A 469 -3.41 3.63 -6.73
C ARG A 469 -2.59 2.36 -6.92
N GLY A 470 -3.22 1.25 -7.27
CA GLY A 470 -2.55 -0.01 -7.56
C GLY A 470 -1.59 0.08 -8.75
N ILE A 471 -1.95 0.85 -9.79
CA ILE A 471 -1.11 1.12 -10.95
C ILE A 471 0.11 1.95 -10.53
N VAL A 472 -0.09 3.07 -9.84
CA VAL A 472 0.97 3.96 -9.37
C VAL A 472 1.97 3.19 -8.50
N HIS A 473 1.48 2.44 -7.52
CA HIS A 473 2.33 1.67 -6.62
C HIS A 473 3.13 0.59 -7.36
N SER A 474 2.51 -0.12 -8.31
CA SER A 474 3.20 -1.13 -9.13
C SER A 474 4.30 -0.50 -9.99
N SER A 475 4.09 0.73 -10.48
CA SER A 475 5.09 1.47 -11.26
C SER A 475 6.29 1.91 -10.40
N ILE A 476 6.04 2.32 -9.16
CA ILE A 476 7.09 2.70 -8.19
C ILE A 476 7.92 1.48 -7.77
N GLU A 477 7.29 0.37 -7.40
CA GLU A 477 7.98 -0.84 -6.93
C GLU A 477 8.99 -1.38 -7.94
N LYS A 478 8.65 -1.33 -9.22
CA LYS A 478 9.45 -1.94 -10.28
C LYS A 478 10.44 -1.00 -10.93
N GLY A 479 10.31 0.30 -10.69
CA GLY A 479 11.25 1.31 -11.19
C GLY A 479 11.45 1.23 -12.71
N CYS A 480 10.36 1.01 -13.46
CA CYS A 480 10.40 0.80 -14.90
C CYS A 480 10.90 2.04 -15.62
N ASN A 481 11.95 1.87 -16.44
CA ASN A 481 12.62 2.96 -17.15
C ASN A 481 12.27 3.03 -18.64
N VAL A 482 11.58 2.03 -19.16
CA VAL A 482 11.22 1.94 -20.58
C VAL A 482 9.70 2.04 -20.68
N GLU A 483 9.21 2.89 -21.60
CA GLU A 483 7.77 3.08 -21.83
C GLU A 483 7.04 1.74 -22.07
N GLU A 484 7.68 0.82 -22.75
CA GLU A 484 7.13 -0.52 -23.01
C GLU A 484 6.93 -1.34 -21.74
N ASP A 485 7.87 -1.26 -20.80
CA ASP A 485 7.75 -1.93 -19.50
C ASP A 485 6.63 -1.30 -18.65
N VAL A 486 6.51 0.02 -18.66
CA VAL A 486 5.43 0.75 -17.96
C VAL A 486 4.07 0.32 -18.50
N ARG A 487 3.87 0.34 -19.82
CA ARG A 487 2.62 -0.11 -20.47
C ARG A 487 2.30 -1.56 -20.16
N HIS A 488 3.32 -2.45 -20.18
CA HIS A 488 3.16 -3.83 -19.78
C HIS A 488 2.62 -3.96 -18.34
N TYR A 489 3.18 -3.21 -17.40
CA TYR A 489 2.78 -3.29 -16.00
C TYR A 489 1.42 -2.65 -15.72
N ILE A 490 1.08 -1.55 -16.38
CA ILE A 490 -0.25 -0.94 -16.29
C ILE A 490 -1.30 -1.93 -16.77
N ALA A 491 -1.11 -2.49 -17.98
CA ALA A 491 -2.03 -3.49 -18.55
C ALA A 491 -2.18 -4.72 -17.64
N LEU A 492 -1.08 -5.20 -17.05
CA LEU A 492 -1.09 -6.35 -16.13
C LEU A 492 -1.78 -6.04 -14.80
N SER A 493 -1.54 -4.86 -14.23
CA SER A 493 -2.18 -4.42 -12.98
C SER A 493 -3.69 -4.28 -13.18
N LEU A 494 -4.10 -3.65 -14.26
CA LEU A 494 -5.50 -3.48 -14.60
C LEU A 494 -6.18 -4.83 -14.88
N ALA A 495 -5.53 -5.73 -15.64
CA ALA A 495 -6.05 -7.06 -15.90
C ALA A 495 -6.26 -7.89 -14.63
N ARG A 496 -5.34 -7.77 -13.64
CA ARG A 496 -5.50 -8.43 -12.35
C ARG A 496 -6.64 -7.85 -11.51
N SER A 497 -6.81 -6.54 -11.54
CA SER A 497 -7.90 -5.87 -10.81
C SER A 497 -9.28 -6.18 -11.42
N ALA A 498 -9.36 -6.26 -12.74
CA ALA A 498 -10.61 -6.52 -13.48
C ALA A 498 -10.93 -8.02 -13.68
N ALA A 499 -9.99 -8.92 -13.34
CA ALA A 499 -10.23 -10.35 -13.47
C ALA A 499 -11.25 -10.85 -12.43
N ILE A 500 -12.13 -11.74 -12.85
CA ILE A 500 -13.14 -12.37 -11.98
C ILE A 500 -12.43 -13.06 -10.81
N VAL A 501 -12.72 -12.63 -9.59
CA VAL A 501 -12.30 -13.28 -8.34
C VAL A 501 -13.42 -14.24 -7.96
N GLN A 502 -13.14 -15.53 -7.99
CA GLN A 502 -14.06 -16.58 -7.50
C GLN A 502 -13.52 -17.21 -6.25
#